data_a44691ce0235054688b36484d891acf7
#
_entry.id   a44691ce0235054688b36484d891acf7
#
_cell.length_a   1.000
_cell.length_b   1.000
_cell.length_c   1.000
_cell.angle_alpha   90.00
_cell.angle_beta   90.00
_cell.angle_gamma   90.00
#
_symmetry.space_group_name_H-M   'P 1'
#
loop_
_entity.id
_entity.type
_entity.pdbx_description
1 polymer ?
#
loop_
_entity_poly.entity_id
_entity_poly.type
_entity_poly.pdbx_seq_one_letter_code
_entity_poly.pdbx_strand_id
1 'polypeptide(L)'
;MNNLQQGKRIVSLHSIIIIIMQKYIETPRLILRDWKEEDIPFFARMNADPNVMEFFLNSLSSEESFAFYQRIQNEFQTCGFGLYAVERKEDHAFMGYTGLHQITFDVDFAPGIEIGWRLAHEYWGHGYAPEAATACLEYTRKQPDITELYSFTSLPNLRSERVMQKIGMTRMKEFDHPLVPADHPLRKHVLYHIKTG
;
A
#
# COMPACT_ATOMS: atom_id res chain seq x y z
N MET A 1 -1.98 -9.51 28.47
CA MET A 1 -0.96 -10.10 27.57
C MET A 1 -1.66 -11.06 26.61
N ASN A 2 -2.17 -10.57 25.51
CA ASN A 2 -2.80 -11.40 24.48
C ASN A 2 -1.96 -11.26 23.22
N ASN A 3 -1.16 -12.32 22.97
CA ASN A 3 -0.42 -12.50 21.73
C ASN A 3 -1.40 -12.69 20.56
N LEU A 4 -1.63 -11.66 19.78
CA LEU A 4 -2.20 -11.78 18.44
C LEU A 4 -1.07 -12.15 17.46
N GLN A 5 -0.57 -13.38 17.58
CA GLN A 5 0.11 -14.03 16.47
C GLN A 5 -0.96 -14.45 15.46
N GLN A 6 -1.29 -13.57 14.53
CA GLN A 6 -1.98 -13.96 13.29
C GLN A 6 -0.93 -14.57 12.33
N GLY A 7 -0.35 -15.68 12.76
CA GLY A 7 0.51 -16.50 11.91
C GLY A 7 -0.31 -17.25 10.86
N LYS A 8 0.26 -17.44 9.69
CA LYS A 8 -0.26 -18.32 8.64
C LYS A 8 -0.78 -19.60 9.27
N ARG A 9 -2.08 -19.90 9.17
CA ARG A 9 -2.65 -21.14 9.64
C ARG A 9 -2.17 -22.28 8.72
N ILE A 10 -1.23 -23.07 9.21
CA ILE A 10 -0.77 -24.30 8.55
C ILE A 10 -1.71 -25.42 9.01
N VAL A 11 -2.49 -25.97 8.11
CA VAL A 11 -3.30 -27.16 8.36
C VAL A 11 -2.62 -28.32 7.63
N SER A 12 -2.03 -29.25 8.40
CA SER A 12 -1.43 -30.48 7.86
C SER A 12 -2.47 -31.61 7.83
N LEU A 13 -2.82 -32.07 6.64
CA LEU A 13 -3.48 -33.33 6.41
C LEU A 13 -2.63 -34.12 5.40
N HIS A 14 -1.89 -35.13 5.89
CA HIS A 14 -1.09 -36.07 5.10
C HIS A 14 -0.26 -35.43 3.96
N SER A 15 0.87 -34.84 4.31
CA SER A 15 1.94 -34.39 3.39
C SER A 15 1.57 -33.30 2.37
N ILE A 16 0.41 -32.65 2.48
CA ILE A 16 0.06 -31.49 1.69
C ILE A 16 0.02 -30.28 2.63
N ILE A 17 1.01 -29.39 2.51
CA ILE A 17 0.98 -28.09 3.17
C ILE A 17 0.04 -27.21 2.35
N ILE A 18 -1.21 -27.06 2.79
CA ILE A 18 -2.13 -26.08 2.20
C ILE A 18 -1.79 -24.73 2.84
N ILE A 19 -1.10 -23.87 2.09
CA ILE A 19 -0.94 -22.47 2.46
C ILE A 19 -2.29 -21.81 2.20
N ILE A 20 -3.08 -21.63 3.27
CA ILE A 20 -4.33 -20.88 3.16
C ILE A 20 -3.93 -19.40 3.05
N MET A 21 -4.14 -18.83 1.87
CA MET A 21 -4.00 -17.40 1.66
C MET A 21 -5.01 -16.63 2.50
N GLN A 22 -4.52 -15.68 3.30
CA GLN A 22 -5.38 -14.83 4.09
C GLN A 22 -5.97 -13.74 3.21
N LYS A 23 -7.29 -13.61 3.25
CA LYS A 23 -8.02 -12.45 2.78
C LYS A 23 -8.26 -11.54 3.97
N TYR A 24 -7.84 -10.30 3.87
CA TYR A 24 -7.97 -9.33 4.97
C TYR A 24 -9.22 -8.49 4.82
N ILE A 25 -9.49 -8.04 3.59
CA ILE A 25 -10.55 -7.09 3.29
C ILE A 25 -11.22 -7.49 1.98
N GLU A 26 -12.55 -7.41 1.94
CA GLU A 26 -13.33 -7.58 0.72
C GLU A 26 -14.22 -6.36 0.47
N THR A 27 -14.29 -5.95 -0.79
CA THR A 27 -15.19 -4.91 -1.29
C THR A 27 -16.14 -5.50 -2.34
N PRO A 28 -17.08 -4.74 -2.91
CA PRO A 28 -17.88 -5.25 -4.03
C PRO A 28 -17.05 -5.78 -5.21
N ARG A 29 -15.91 -5.15 -5.54
CA ARG A 29 -15.11 -5.49 -6.73
C ARG A 29 -13.72 -6.05 -6.44
N LEU A 30 -13.20 -5.91 -5.19
CA LEU A 30 -11.81 -6.19 -4.87
C LEU A 30 -11.69 -7.14 -3.69
N ILE A 31 -10.53 -7.81 -3.63
CA ILE A 31 -10.02 -8.56 -2.48
C ILE A 31 -8.64 -8.02 -2.16
N LEU A 32 -8.41 -7.61 -0.90
CA LEU A 32 -7.11 -7.27 -0.37
C LEU A 32 -6.61 -8.50 0.41
N ARG A 33 -5.49 -9.06 -0.05
CA ARG A 33 -5.02 -10.38 0.37
C ARG A 33 -3.51 -10.45 0.58
N ASP A 34 -3.05 -11.59 1.09
CA ASP A 34 -1.64 -11.96 1.03
C ASP A 34 -1.13 -11.93 -0.41
N TRP A 35 0.16 -11.65 -0.56
CA TRP A 35 0.85 -11.77 -1.83
C TRP A 35 1.05 -13.24 -2.22
N LYS A 36 0.94 -13.52 -3.51
CA LYS A 36 1.26 -14.79 -4.14
C LYS A 36 2.60 -14.68 -4.88
N GLU A 37 3.31 -15.78 -5.04
CA GLU A 37 4.52 -15.80 -5.87
C GLU A 37 4.20 -15.41 -7.33
N GLU A 38 3.03 -15.79 -7.83
CA GLU A 38 2.54 -15.44 -9.17
C GLU A 38 2.26 -13.95 -9.39
N ASP A 39 2.13 -13.15 -8.31
CA ASP A 39 1.98 -11.69 -8.40
C ASP A 39 3.30 -11.00 -8.74
N ILE A 40 4.44 -11.60 -8.37
CA ILE A 40 5.77 -10.95 -8.43
C ILE A 40 6.17 -10.55 -9.86
N PRO A 41 6.00 -11.37 -10.89
CA PRO A 41 6.33 -10.97 -12.26
C PRO A 41 5.48 -9.80 -12.76
N PHE A 42 4.20 -9.74 -12.40
CA PHE A 42 3.34 -8.61 -12.73
C PHE A 42 3.75 -7.36 -11.95
N PHE A 43 4.04 -7.50 -10.66
CA PHE A 43 4.51 -6.42 -9.81
C PHE A 43 5.80 -5.78 -10.34
N ALA A 44 6.74 -6.60 -10.82
CA ALA A 44 7.96 -6.10 -11.45
C ALA A 44 7.65 -5.32 -12.73
N ARG A 45 6.77 -5.83 -13.62
CA ARG A 45 6.35 -5.09 -14.82
C ARG A 45 5.66 -3.76 -14.47
N MET A 46 4.78 -3.75 -13.47
CA MET A 46 4.12 -2.55 -12.99
C MET A 46 5.12 -1.50 -12.49
N ASN A 47 6.13 -1.90 -11.75
CA ASN A 47 7.17 -1.00 -11.23
C ASN A 47 8.18 -0.54 -12.30
N ALA A 48 8.25 -1.22 -13.44
CA ALA A 48 9.03 -0.81 -14.59
C ALA A 48 8.25 0.13 -15.55
N ASP A 49 6.92 0.22 -15.42
CA ASP A 49 6.08 1.06 -16.27
C ASP A 49 6.29 2.55 -15.95
N PRO A 50 6.78 3.37 -16.93
CA PRO A 50 7.03 4.79 -16.71
C PRO A 50 5.76 5.58 -16.39
N ASN A 51 4.57 5.15 -16.82
CA ASN A 51 3.31 5.80 -16.44
C ASN A 51 3.01 5.61 -14.96
N VAL A 52 3.24 4.40 -14.44
CA VAL A 52 3.05 4.08 -13.01
C VAL A 52 4.08 4.80 -12.15
N MET A 53 5.31 4.88 -12.64
CA MET A 53 6.45 5.43 -11.90
C MET A 53 6.72 6.93 -12.20
N GLU A 54 5.83 7.62 -12.93
CA GLU A 54 5.96 9.03 -13.32
C GLU A 54 6.32 9.97 -12.16
N PHE A 55 5.82 9.69 -10.97
CA PHE A 55 6.05 10.51 -9.77
C PHE A 55 6.98 9.85 -8.74
N PHE A 56 7.83 8.95 -9.19
CA PHE A 56 8.92 8.35 -8.42
C PHE A 56 10.26 8.74 -9.04
N LEU A 57 11.34 8.67 -8.27
CA LEU A 57 12.67 9.05 -8.76
C LEU A 57 13.13 8.19 -9.93
N ASN A 58 12.81 6.90 -9.89
CA ASN A 58 13.19 5.94 -10.92
C ASN A 58 12.13 4.84 -11.04
N SER A 59 12.05 4.21 -12.20
CA SER A 59 11.43 2.88 -12.34
C SER A 59 12.30 1.84 -11.63
N LEU A 60 11.70 0.72 -11.22
CA LEU A 60 12.43 -0.34 -10.53
C LEU A 60 12.76 -1.49 -11.48
N SER A 61 13.95 -2.06 -11.33
CA SER A 61 14.30 -3.34 -11.95
C SER A 61 13.50 -4.50 -11.33
N SER A 62 13.62 -5.70 -11.91
CA SER A 62 13.00 -6.91 -11.37
C SER A 62 13.56 -7.25 -9.98
N GLU A 63 14.89 -7.08 -9.79
CA GLU A 63 15.58 -7.31 -8.53
C GLU A 63 15.16 -6.31 -7.45
N GLU A 64 15.05 -5.03 -7.80
CA GLU A 64 14.57 -3.98 -6.90
C GLU A 64 13.11 -4.18 -6.51
N SER A 65 12.26 -4.62 -7.46
CA SER A 65 10.87 -4.97 -7.21
C SER A 65 10.76 -6.17 -6.29
N PHE A 66 11.59 -7.19 -6.46
CA PHE A 66 11.65 -8.34 -5.55
C PHE A 66 12.12 -7.94 -4.14
N ALA A 67 13.14 -7.10 -4.03
CA ALA A 67 13.59 -6.56 -2.76
C ALA A 67 12.48 -5.71 -2.08
N PHE A 68 11.69 -4.97 -2.85
CA PHE A 68 10.52 -4.25 -2.33
C PHE A 68 9.45 -5.22 -1.81
N TYR A 69 9.13 -6.28 -2.56
CA TYR A 69 8.23 -7.33 -2.10
C TYR A 69 8.71 -7.95 -0.77
N GLN A 70 10.02 -8.25 -0.65
CA GLN A 70 10.58 -8.78 0.61
C GLN A 70 10.39 -7.81 1.78
N ARG A 71 10.56 -6.50 1.58
CA ARG A 71 10.29 -5.49 2.61
C ARG A 71 8.81 -5.49 3.03
N ILE A 72 7.88 -5.59 2.07
CA ILE A 72 6.45 -5.73 2.37
C ILE A 72 6.18 -6.96 3.24
N GLN A 73 6.75 -8.13 2.89
CA GLN A 73 6.58 -9.35 3.68
C GLN A 73 7.15 -9.21 5.11
N ASN A 74 8.32 -8.57 5.24
CA ASN A 74 8.91 -8.31 6.55
C ASN A 74 8.05 -7.36 7.39
N GLU A 75 7.46 -6.34 6.80
CA GLU A 75 6.58 -5.40 7.50
C GLU A 75 5.32 -6.08 8.05
N PHE A 76 4.69 -6.98 7.29
CA PHE A 76 3.61 -7.82 7.80
C PHE A 76 4.02 -8.66 9.02
N GLN A 77 5.25 -9.20 9.00
CA GLN A 77 5.75 -10.02 10.12
C GLN A 77 6.05 -9.20 11.36
N THR A 78 6.57 -7.99 11.20
CA THR A 78 7.05 -7.15 12.31
C THR A 78 5.97 -6.24 12.87
N CYS A 79 5.06 -5.73 12.01
CA CYS A 79 4.06 -4.73 12.39
C CYS A 79 2.64 -5.29 12.47
N GLY A 80 2.39 -6.47 11.89
CA GLY A 80 1.04 -7.05 11.81
C GLY A 80 0.16 -6.40 10.74
N PHE A 81 0.68 -5.43 10.00
CA PHE A 81 0.04 -4.78 8.85
C PHE A 81 1.08 -4.56 7.73
N GLY A 82 0.63 -4.20 6.55
CA GLY A 82 1.50 -3.93 5.41
C GLY A 82 0.72 -3.54 4.16
N LEU A 83 1.40 -3.57 3.02
CA LEU A 83 0.80 -3.32 1.71
C LEU A 83 0.17 -4.61 1.18
N TYR A 84 -1.17 -4.69 1.18
CA TYR A 84 -1.92 -5.85 0.69
C TYR A 84 -1.90 -5.91 -0.84
N ALA A 85 -1.82 -7.12 -1.39
CA ALA A 85 -2.09 -7.35 -2.80
C ALA A 85 -3.56 -7.08 -3.11
N VAL A 86 -3.83 -6.29 -4.14
CA VAL A 86 -5.19 -5.99 -4.61
C VAL A 86 -5.53 -6.91 -5.78
N GLU A 87 -6.54 -7.75 -5.59
CA GLU A 87 -7.07 -8.66 -6.59
C GLU A 87 -8.46 -8.20 -7.05
N ARG A 88 -8.71 -8.19 -8.36
CA ARG A 88 -10.04 -7.95 -8.90
C ARG A 88 -10.88 -9.23 -8.84
N LYS A 89 -12.10 -9.15 -8.32
CA LYS A 89 -12.99 -10.32 -8.15
C LYS A 89 -13.47 -10.93 -9.45
N GLU A 90 -13.62 -10.11 -10.49
CA GLU A 90 -14.17 -10.51 -11.78
C GLU A 90 -13.36 -11.61 -12.47
N ASP A 91 -12.05 -11.51 -12.42
CA ASP A 91 -11.11 -12.36 -13.17
C ASP A 91 -9.90 -12.82 -12.33
N HIS A 92 -9.90 -12.51 -11.04
CA HIS A 92 -8.79 -12.79 -10.11
C HIS A 92 -7.45 -12.14 -10.50
N ALA A 93 -7.47 -11.09 -11.32
CA ALA A 93 -6.27 -10.37 -11.72
C ALA A 93 -5.66 -9.62 -10.53
N PHE A 94 -4.35 -9.78 -10.33
CA PHE A 94 -3.56 -8.92 -9.47
C PHE A 94 -3.41 -7.55 -10.12
N MET A 95 -3.77 -6.50 -9.40
CA MET A 95 -3.83 -5.13 -9.94
C MET A 95 -2.73 -4.22 -9.40
N GLY A 96 -2.06 -4.60 -8.33
CA GLY A 96 -1.13 -3.79 -7.57
C GLY A 96 -1.35 -3.93 -6.08
N TYR A 97 -1.14 -2.88 -5.32
CA TYR A 97 -1.26 -2.92 -3.86
C TYR A 97 -1.93 -1.68 -3.28
N THR A 98 -2.47 -1.85 -2.08
CA THR A 98 -2.83 -0.78 -1.14
C THR A 98 -2.64 -1.27 0.29
N GLY A 99 -2.41 -0.36 1.23
CA GLY A 99 -2.27 -0.76 2.63
C GLY A 99 -1.51 0.27 3.45
N LEU A 100 -0.94 -0.21 4.55
CA LEU A 100 -0.28 0.58 5.56
C LEU A 100 1.23 0.38 5.49
N HIS A 101 1.98 1.43 5.77
CA HIS A 101 3.44 1.43 5.78
C HIS A 101 3.97 2.34 6.88
N GLN A 102 5.03 1.92 7.57
CA GLN A 102 5.66 2.79 8.57
C GLN A 102 6.46 3.90 7.91
N ILE A 103 6.30 5.13 8.38
CA ILE A 103 7.12 6.26 7.96
C ILE A 103 8.46 6.15 8.69
N THR A 104 9.53 5.84 7.92
CA THR A 104 10.87 5.52 8.46
C THR A 104 11.93 6.59 8.23
N PHE A 105 11.58 7.68 7.55
CA PHE A 105 12.47 8.80 7.29
C PHE A 105 12.21 9.96 8.27
N ASP A 106 13.17 10.87 8.41
CA ASP A 106 13.17 11.97 9.38
C ASP A 106 12.24 13.11 8.92
N VAL A 107 11.06 13.17 9.54
CA VAL A 107 10.05 14.23 9.37
C VAL A 107 9.27 14.43 10.68
N ASP A 108 8.63 15.59 10.83
CA ASP A 108 7.91 15.98 12.03
C ASP A 108 6.59 15.23 12.29
N PHE A 109 6.14 14.41 11.34
CA PHE A 109 5.01 13.48 11.47
C PHE A 109 5.45 12.00 11.57
N ALA A 110 6.72 11.75 11.81
CA ALA A 110 7.27 10.46 12.18
C ALA A 110 7.54 10.41 13.70
N PRO A 111 7.40 9.25 14.36
CA PRO A 111 6.89 8.00 13.79
C PRO A 111 5.41 8.08 13.44
N GLY A 112 5.04 7.59 12.27
CA GLY A 112 3.67 7.60 11.78
C GLY A 112 3.40 6.44 10.85
N ILE A 113 2.14 6.25 10.49
CA ILE A 113 1.70 5.21 9.55
C ILE A 113 1.13 5.88 8.31
N GLU A 114 1.69 5.55 7.16
CA GLU A 114 1.18 5.96 5.86
C GLU A 114 0.12 4.97 5.36
N ILE A 115 -0.96 5.47 4.77
CA ILE A 115 -1.81 4.71 3.86
C ILE A 115 -1.42 5.03 2.43
N GLY A 116 -1.05 3.98 1.66
CA GLY A 116 -0.56 4.11 0.29
C GLY A 116 -1.22 3.16 -0.69
N TRP A 117 -1.09 3.47 -1.99
CA TRP A 117 -1.60 2.66 -3.10
C TRP A 117 -0.74 2.81 -4.33
N ARG A 118 -0.66 1.75 -5.11
CA ARG A 118 -0.12 1.74 -6.47
C ARG A 118 -0.82 0.65 -7.27
N LEU A 119 -1.49 1.02 -8.35
CA LEU A 119 -2.14 0.10 -9.28
C LEU A 119 -1.49 0.23 -10.66
N ALA A 120 -1.47 -0.85 -11.40
CA ALA A 120 -1.02 -0.85 -12.79
C ALA A 120 -1.90 0.08 -13.64
N HIS A 121 -1.29 0.68 -14.65
CA HIS A 121 -1.86 1.78 -15.45
C HIS A 121 -3.23 1.41 -16.09
N GLU A 122 -3.37 0.16 -16.55
CA GLU A 122 -4.61 -0.35 -17.16
C GLU A 122 -5.81 -0.37 -16.21
N TYR A 123 -5.59 -0.29 -14.89
CA TYR A 123 -6.66 -0.25 -13.89
C TYR A 123 -7.02 1.16 -13.41
N TRP A 124 -6.40 2.19 -13.97
CA TRP A 124 -6.72 3.58 -13.60
C TRP A 124 -8.05 4.05 -14.19
N GLY A 125 -8.64 5.08 -13.62
CA GLY A 125 -9.90 5.65 -14.09
C GLY A 125 -11.16 4.91 -13.68
N HIS A 126 -11.04 3.68 -13.16
CA HIS A 126 -12.18 2.82 -12.77
C HIS A 126 -12.61 2.97 -11.30
N GLY A 127 -11.92 3.80 -10.52
CA GLY A 127 -12.23 4.02 -9.11
C GLY A 127 -11.73 2.92 -8.16
N TYR A 128 -10.88 2.02 -8.61
CA TYR A 128 -10.35 0.94 -7.78
C TYR A 128 -9.45 1.42 -6.64
N ALA A 129 -8.56 2.40 -6.88
CA ALA A 129 -7.69 2.91 -5.83
C ALA A 129 -8.48 3.55 -4.66
N PRO A 130 -9.46 4.46 -4.85
CA PRO A 130 -10.26 4.96 -3.75
C PRO A 130 -11.13 3.87 -3.09
N GLU A 131 -11.63 2.86 -3.81
CA GLU A 131 -12.37 1.73 -3.23
C GLU A 131 -11.48 0.92 -2.28
N ALA A 132 -10.29 0.52 -2.76
CA ALA A 132 -9.33 -0.24 -1.97
C ALA A 132 -8.85 0.54 -0.74
N ALA A 133 -8.48 1.81 -0.92
CA ALA A 133 -7.99 2.66 0.17
C ALA A 133 -9.08 2.97 1.22
N THR A 134 -10.34 3.19 0.80
CA THR A 134 -11.47 3.35 1.73
C THR A 134 -11.67 2.08 2.56
N ALA A 135 -11.66 0.91 1.92
CA ALA A 135 -11.83 -0.36 2.63
C ALA A 135 -10.66 -0.65 3.59
N CYS A 136 -9.43 -0.28 3.20
CA CYS A 136 -8.26 -0.35 4.07
C CYS A 136 -8.42 0.58 5.29
N LEU A 137 -8.89 1.82 5.10
CA LEU A 137 -9.16 2.76 6.18
C LEU A 137 -10.23 2.23 7.15
N GLU A 138 -11.35 1.69 6.64
CA GLU A 138 -12.41 1.10 7.46
C GLU A 138 -11.91 -0.13 8.25
N TYR A 139 -11.01 -0.92 7.65
CA TYR A 139 -10.36 -2.02 8.36
C TYR A 139 -9.45 -1.50 9.48
N THR A 140 -8.69 -0.44 9.21
CA THR A 140 -7.78 0.18 10.18
C THR A 140 -8.54 0.77 11.38
N ARG A 141 -9.73 1.32 11.20
CA ARG A 141 -10.60 1.82 12.28
C ARG A 141 -10.95 0.78 13.34
N LYS A 142 -10.81 -0.49 13.01
CA LYS A 142 -11.02 -1.60 13.96
C LYS A 142 -9.75 -1.98 14.72
N GLN A 143 -8.62 -1.32 14.42
CA GLN A 143 -7.34 -1.54 15.09
C GLN A 143 -7.11 -0.43 16.13
N PRO A 144 -7.24 -0.71 17.43
CA PRO A 144 -7.24 0.32 18.47
C PRO A 144 -5.90 1.07 18.59
N ASP A 145 -4.81 0.45 18.13
CA ASP A 145 -3.46 1.00 18.25
C ASP A 145 -3.11 1.99 17.13
N ILE A 146 -3.94 2.08 16.09
CA ILE A 146 -3.74 3.01 14.95
C ILE A 146 -4.80 4.11 15.03
N THR A 147 -4.41 5.26 15.54
CA THR A 147 -5.34 6.40 15.80
C THR A 147 -5.34 7.44 14.69
N GLU A 148 -4.31 7.45 13.85
CA GLU A 148 -4.16 8.41 12.75
C GLU A 148 -3.37 7.80 11.60
N LEU A 149 -3.73 8.14 10.37
CA LEU A 149 -3.02 7.79 9.15
C LEU A 149 -2.62 9.03 8.38
N TYR A 150 -1.46 8.95 7.76
CA TYR A 150 -0.93 9.94 6.83
C TYR A 150 -0.94 9.40 5.41
N SER A 151 -0.93 10.28 4.43
CA SER A 151 -0.62 9.97 3.03
C SER A 151 0.02 11.19 2.39
N PHE A 152 1.00 10.97 1.54
CA PHE A 152 1.70 12.05 0.87
C PHE A 152 2.05 11.67 -0.57
N THR A 153 2.21 12.69 -1.39
CA THR A 153 2.65 12.53 -2.78
C THR A 153 3.30 13.82 -3.27
N SER A 154 4.12 13.72 -4.32
CA SER A 154 4.69 14.91 -4.96
C SER A 154 3.58 15.83 -5.51
N LEU A 155 3.76 17.14 -5.41
CA LEU A 155 2.75 18.13 -5.80
C LEU A 155 2.14 17.94 -7.21
N PRO A 156 2.90 17.56 -8.25
CA PRO A 156 2.31 17.35 -9.57
C PRO A 156 1.43 16.10 -9.68
N ASN A 157 1.45 15.18 -8.69
CA ASN A 157 0.65 13.95 -8.72
C ASN A 157 -0.80 14.18 -8.26
N LEU A 158 -1.54 14.94 -9.03
CA LEU A 158 -2.95 15.25 -8.76
C LEU A 158 -3.84 14.01 -8.73
N ARG A 159 -3.44 12.91 -9.38
CA ARG A 159 -4.19 11.65 -9.36
C ARG A 159 -4.21 11.05 -7.94
N SER A 160 -3.06 10.96 -7.30
CA SER A 160 -2.95 10.47 -5.92
C SER A 160 -3.65 11.42 -4.93
N GLU A 161 -3.45 12.72 -5.08
CA GLU A 161 -4.11 13.71 -4.23
C GLU A 161 -5.64 13.61 -4.28
N ARG A 162 -6.23 13.38 -5.48
CA ARG A 162 -7.66 13.13 -5.61
C ARG A 162 -8.15 11.88 -4.89
N VAL A 163 -7.31 10.84 -4.78
CA VAL A 163 -7.67 9.64 -3.99
C VAL A 163 -7.69 10.00 -2.50
N MET A 164 -6.68 10.72 -1.98
CA MET A 164 -6.66 11.19 -0.58
C MET A 164 -7.93 11.97 -0.24
N GLN A 165 -8.34 12.91 -1.11
CA GLN A 165 -9.56 13.69 -0.95
C GLN A 165 -10.82 12.82 -0.95
N LYS A 166 -10.92 11.85 -1.87
CA LYS A 166 -12.07 10.95 -1.99
C LYS A 166 -12.27 10.03 -0.79
N ILE A 167 -11.19 9.63 -0.12
CA ILE A 167 -11.26 8.80 1.09
C ILE A 167 -11.43 9.63 2.37
N GLY A 168 -11.62 10.96 2.24
CA GLY A 168 -11.94 11.87 3.34
C GLY A 168 -10.72 12.36 4.13
N MET A 169 -9.51 12.26 3.59
CA MET A 169 -8.33 12.83 4.25
C MET A 169 -8.32 14.35 4.16
N THR A 170 -7.76 15.00 5.17
CA THR A 170 -7.61 16.45 5.27
C THR A 170 -6.18 16.86 4.92
N ARG A 171 -6.04 17.86 4.04
CA ARG A 171 -4.74 18.42 3.68
C ARG A 171 -4.14 19.16 4.87
N MET A 172 -2.90 18.83 5.21
CA MET A 172 -2.17 19.47 6.31
C MET A 172 -1.24 20.56 5.82
N LYS A 173 -0.23 20.18 5.03
CA LYS A 173 0.85 21.09 4.61
C LYS A 173 1.57 20.57 3.38
N GLU A 174 2.46 21.39 2.85
CA GLU A 174 3.51 20.98 1.94
C GLU A 174 4.83 20.75 2.72
N PHE A 175 5.66 19.84 2.23
CA PHE A 175 6.99 19.60 2.81
C PHE A 175 7.97 19.14 1.73
N ASP A 176 9.24 19.27 2.01
CA ASP A 176 10.32 18.77 1.16
C ASP A 176 10.63 17.33 1.58
N HIS A 177 10.41 16.36 0.67
CA HIS A 177 10.65 14.95 0.99
C HIS A 177 12.15 14.69 1.14
N PRO A 178 12.63 14.22 2.33
CA PRO A 178 14.05 14.20 2.65
C PRO A 178 14.89 13.27 1.76
N LEU A 179 14.27 12.22 1.22
CA LEU A 179 14.92 11.25 0.32
C LEU A 179 14.93 11.68 -1.15
N VAL A 180 14.39 12.87 -1.48
CA VAL A 180 14.38 13.41 -2.85
C VAL A 180 15.45 14.50 -2.94
N PRO A 181 16.34 14.50 -3.96
CA PRO A 181 17.38 15.54 -4.12
C PRO A 181 16.81 16.96 -4.08
N ALA A 182 17.60 17.90 -3.58
CA ALA A 182 17.14 19.25 -3.27
C ALA A 182 16.60 20.03 -4.48
N ASP A 183 17.16 19.79 -5.65
CA ASP A 183 16.85 20.43 -6.93
C ASP A 183 15.86 19.62 -7.79
N HIS A 184 15.42 18.46 -7.31
CA HIS A 184 14.53 17.60 -8.08
C HIS A 184 13.10 18.13 -8.11
N PRO A 185 12.40 18.15 -9.27
CA PRO A 185 11.03 18.69 -9.41
C PRO A 185 9.98 17.95 -8.56
N LEU A 186 10.24 16.69 -8.19
CA LEU A 186 9.36 15.90 -7.31
C LEU A 186 9.63 16.10 -5.82
N ARG A 187 10.56 16.99 -5.42
CA ARG A 187 10.93 17.15 -4.01
C ARG A 187 9.78 17.64 -3.14
N LYS A 188 8.99 18.58 -3.64
CA LYS A 188 7.84 19.10 -2.89
C LYS A 188 6.69 18.11 -2.90
N HIS A 189 6.23 17.75 -1.70
CA HIS A 189 5.11 16.86 -1.46
C HIS A 189 3.99 17.59 -0.74
N VAL A 190 2.78 17.12 -0.94
CA VAL A 190 1.62 17.46 -0.12
C VAL A 190 1.36 16.34 0.88
N LEU A 191 1.12 16.71 2.13
CA LEU A 191 0.78 15.82 3.23
C LEU A 191 -0.71 15.92 3.56
N TYR A 192 -1.35 14.77 3.65
CA TYR A 192 -2.71 14.59 4.12
C TYR A 192 -2.74 13.69 5.35
N HIS A 193 -3.76 13.84 6.20
CA HIS A 193 -4.00 12.97 7.34
C HIS A 193 -5.48 12.65 7.52
N ILE A 194 -5.76 11.62 8.29
CA ILE A 194 -7.10 11.25 8.76
C ILE A 194 -7.01 10.55 10.11
N LYS A 195 -7.90 10.90 11.04
CA LYS A 195 -8.09 10.15 12.28
C LYS A 195 -8.89 8.89 11.99
N THR A 196 -8.55 7.81 12.67
CA THR A 196 -9.18 6.49 12.50
C THR A 196 -10.25 6.21 13.56
N GLY A 197 -10.14 6.87 14.69
CA GLY A 197 -11.10 6.81 15.81
C GLY A 197 -12.02 8.02 15.88
#